data_fec7ff5cd8a6a2db1f168f82450104ab
#
_entry.id   fec7ff5cd8a6a2db1f168f82450104ab
#
_cell.length_a   1.000
_cell.length_b   1.000
_cell.length_c   1.000
_cell.angle_alpha   90.00
_cell.angle_beta   90.00
_cell.angle_gamma   90.00
#
_symmetry.space_group_name_H-M   'P 1'
#
loop_
_entity.id
_entity.type
_entity.pdbx_description
1 polymer ?
#
loop_
_entity_poly.entity_id
_entity_poly.type
_entity_poly.pdbx_seq_one_letter_code
_entity_poly.pdbx_strand_id
1 'polypeptide(L)'
;KMALMLYYDLYISAGEYDSLQLMFNRLSEDEFFADEVCQLTEILMSRCNALEQDDNSAFRDSFPLKLHGVYTKAQIQVAIETSTLQKMSPSREGCERNTLNGIPMEAMFVDVIKDREEGSNTNYKDFAQTAVKFHWETQNSVRQESPTGQSYIKGSREMLLFVRKQRNAAENKYRTLGYVYLGKVTLDSFEGNKPMQIVWNLKTPMPGSVYEYAATLANV
;
A
#
# COMPACT_ATOMS: atom_id res chain seq x y z
N LYS A 1 6.38 -10.63 11.14
CA LYS A 1 6.11 -9.78 9.96
C LYS A 1 7.31 -8.88 9.63
N MET A 2 7.84 -8.09 10.57
CA MET A 2 8.97 -7.17 10.31
C MET A 2 10.20 -7.87 9.70
N ALA A 3 10.62 -9.01 10.23
CA ALA A 3 11.71 -9.80 9.67
C ALA A 3 11.43 -10.27 8.22
N LEU A 4 10.17 -10.60 7.90
CA LEU A 4 9.77 -10.95 6.54
C LEU A 4 9.70 -9.72 5.60
N MET A 5 9.37 -8.53 6.13
CA MET A 5 9.47 -7.29 5.37
C MET A 5 10.93 -6.99 5.02
N LEU A 6 11.86 -7.15 5.97
CA LEU A 6 13.30 -7.03 5.73
C LEU A 6 13.79 -8.06 4.67
N TYR A 7 13.28 -9.30 4.73
CA TYR A 7 13.59 -10.30 3.70
C TYR A 7 13.28 -9.76 2.29
N TYR A 8 12.10 -9.16 2.09
CA TYR A 8 11.70 -8.63 0.78
C TYR A 8 12.38 -7.31 0.38
N ASP A 9 13.11 -6.67 1.28
CA ASP A 9 14.01 -5.56 0.95
C ASP A 9 15.38 -6.06 0.48
N LEU A 10 15.83 -7.20 0.98
CA LEU A 10 17.11 -7.81 0.64
C LEU A 10 17.01 -8.75 -0.57
N TYR A 11 15.87 -9.42 -0.76
CA TYR A 11 15.65 -10.43 -1.78
C TYR A 11 14.42 -10.11 -2.63
N ILE A 12 14.58 -10.21 -3.95
CA ILE A 12 13.53 -9.82 -4.91
C ILE A 12 12.40 -10.86 -4.99
N SER A 13 12.71 -12.14 -4.72
CA SER A 13 11.80 -13.27 -4.89
C SER A 13 11.53 -14.01 -3.57
N ALA A 14 10.41 -14.71 -3.52
CA ALA A 14 10.11 -15.63 -2.43
C ALA A 14 10.87 -16.95 -2.61
N GLY A 15 11.09 -17.68 -1.51
CA GLY A 15 11.63 -19.04 -1.54
C GLY A 15 13.14 -19.15 -1.63
N GLU A 16 13.90 -18.07 -1.44
CA GLU A 16 15.36 -18.11 -1.39
C GLU A 16 15.88 -18.88 -0.15
N TYR A 17 15.08 -18.93 0.92
CA TYR A 17 15.38 -19.63 2.15
C TYR A 17 14.18 -20.40 2.66
N ASP A 18 14.41 -21.56 3.26
CA ASP A 18 13.37 -22.38 3.89
C ASP A 18 12.82 -21.75 5.18
N SER A 19 13.63 -20.92 5.84
CA SER A 19 13.23 -20.19 7.05
C SER A 19 13.95 -18.85 7.18
N LEU A 20 13.35 -17.91 7.92
CA LEU A 20 14.00 -16.64 8.26
C LEU A 20 15.27 -16.87 9.11
N GLN A 21 15.31 -17.92 9.94
CA GLN A 21 16.51 -18.26 10.70
C GLN A 21 17.69 -18.59 9.80
N LEU A 22 17.46 -19.34 8.72
CA LEU A 22 18.51 -19.65 7.75
C LEU A 22 18.99 -18.39 7.03
N MET A 23 18.09 -17.49 6.69
CA MET A 23 18.46 -16.17 6.14
C MET A 23 19.36 -15.40 7.11
N PHE A 24 18.96 -15.28 8.38
CA PHE A 24 19.76 -14.54 9.37
C PHE A 24 21.11 -15.21 9.63
N ASN A 25 21.19 -16.53 9.67
CA ASN A 25 22.46 -17.25 9.77
C ASN A 25 23.38 -16.91 8.59
N ARG A 26 22.82 -16.89 7.37
CA ARG A 26 23.57 -16.54 6.17
C ARG A 26 24.07 -15.10 6.18
N LEU A 27 23.24 -14.16 6.61
CA LEU A 27 23.63 -12.75 6.76
C LEU A 27 24.78 -12.59 7.76
N SER A 28 24.79 -13.40 8.82
CA SER A 28 25.82 -13.35 9.88
C SER A 28 27.18 -13.94 9.45
N GLU A 29 27.27 -14.65 8.33
CA GLU A 29 28.55 -15.17 7.80
C GLU A 29 29.45 -14.05 7.25
N ASP A 30 28.87 -12.91 6.84
CA ASP A 30 29.59 -11.72 6.42
C ASP A 30 29.38 -10.61 7.46
N GLU A 31 30.37 -10.43 8.35
CA GLU A 31 30.31 -9.46 9.44
C GLU A 31 30.12 -8.02 8.94
N PHE A 32 30.76 -7.65 7.83
CA PHE A 32 30.63 -6.28 7.28
C PHE A 32 29.22 -6.01 6.76
N PHE A 33 28.67 -6.97 6.03
CA PHE A 33 27.30 -6.85 5.51
C PHE A 33 26.26 -6.87 6.63
N ALA A 34 26.45 -7.74 7.64
CA ALA A 34 25.58 -7.79 8.81
C ALA A 34 25.58 -6.46 9.58
N ASP A 35 26.75 -5.85 9.77
CA ASP A 35 26.89 -4.56 10.46
C ASP A 35 26.19 -3.43 9.67
N GLU A 36 26.38 -3.35 8.36
CA GLU A 36 25.66 -2.40 7.50
C GLU A 36 24.14 -2.55 7.61
N VAL A 37 23.62 -3.79 7.57
CA VAL A 37 22.18 -4.07 7.72
C VAL A 37 21.68 -3.63 9.10
N CYS A 38 22.46 -3.86 10.17
CA CYS A 38 22.13 -3.43 11.52
C CYS A 38 22.06 -1.89 11.60
N GLN A 39 23.08 -1.18 11.10
CA GLN A 39 23.12 0.28 11.11
C GLN A 39 21.95 0.89 10.34
N LEU A 40 21.64 0.37 9.13
CA LEU A 40 20.49 0.81 8.35
C LEU A 40 19.16 0.55 9.10
N THR A 41 19.04 -0.59 9.76
CA THR A 41 17.86 -0.95 10.54
C THR A 41 17.65 0.01 11.71
N GLU A 42 18.71 0.39 12.43
CA GLU A 42 18.66 1.37 13.53
C GLU A 42 18.17 2.74 13.04
N ILE A 43 18.70 3.22 11.90
CA ILE A 43 18.26 4.48 11.28
C ILE A 43 16.77 4.40 10.90
N LEU A 44 16.35 3.31 10.28
CA LEU A 44 14.95 3.11 9.88
C LEU A 44 14.02 3.02 11.09
N MET A 45 14.42 2.32 12.15
CA MET A 45 13.66 2.25 13.41
C MET A 45 13.49 3.63 14.04
N SER A 46 14.56 4.44 14.09
CA SER A 46 14.48 5.82 14.60
C SER A 46 13.44 6.65 13.82
N ARG A 47 13.42 6.54 12.49
CA ARG A 47 12.43 7.20 11.63
C ARG A 47 11.01 6.66 11.85
N CYS A 48 10.85 5.34 11.94
CA CYS A 48 9.57 4.70 12.19
C CYS A 48 8.97 5.10 13.55
N ASN A 49 9.80 5.26 14.58
CA ASN A 49 9.34 5.67 15.90
C ASN A 49 8.76 7.12 15.92
N ALA A 50 9.15 7.96 14.96
CA ALA A 50 8.58 9.30 14.79
C ALA A 50 7.21 9.30 14.08
N LEU A 51 6.79 8.17 13.51
CA LEU A 51 5.51 8.04 12.83
C LEU A 51 4.43 7.54 13.78
N GLU A 52 3.20 8.02 13.57
CA GLU A 52 2.05 7.64 14.37
C GLU A 52 1.53 6.24 13.98
N GLN A 53 0.90 5.57 14.93
CA GLN A 53 0.11 4.37 14.67
C GLN A 53 -1.24 4.78 14.07
N ASP A 54 -1.77 3.97 13.13
CA ASP A 54 -3.14 4.16 12.65
C ASP A 54 -4.16 3.70 13.70
N ASP A 55 -4.57 4.62 14.56
CA ASP A 55 -5.56 4.37 15.61
C ASP A 55 -6.96 4.06 15.09
N ASN A 56 -7.17 4.23 13.79
CA ASN A 56 -8.46 3.99 13.14
C ASN A 56 -8.58 2.57 12.59
N SER A 57 -7.47 1.85 12.47
CA SER A 57 -7.45 0.49 11.97
C SER A 57 -7.82 -0.50 13.07
N ALA A 58 -8.70 -1.48 12.75
CA ALA A 58 -8.98 -2.61 13.61
C ALA A 58 -7.75 -3.52 13.84
N PHE A 59 -6.69 -3.34 13.08
CA PHE A 59 -5.44 -4.12 13.16
C PHE A 59 -4.35 -3.43 13.96
N ARG A 60 -4.62 -2.29 14.56
CA ARG A 60 -3.66 -1.39 15.21
C ARG A 60 -2.56 -2.11 15.99
N ASP A 61 -2.91 -3.06 16.84
CA ASP A 61 -1.97 -3.72 17.74
C ASP A 61 -1.11 -4.81 17.06
N SER A 62 -1.54 -5.29 15.89
CA SER A 62 -0.88 -6.39 15.15
C SER A 62 -0.33 -5.97 13.79
N PHE A 63 -0.61 -4.73 13.36
CA PHE A 63 -0.26 -4.24 12.03
C PHE A 63 1.10 -3.51 12.08
N PRO A 64 2.10 -3.95 11.30
CA PRO A 64 3.46 -3.40 11.40
C PRO A 64 3.62 -2.04 10.73
N LEU A 65 2.64 -1.60 9.90
CA LEU A 65 2.75 -0.37 9.15
C LEU A 65 2.33 0.83 10.00
N LYS A 66 3.11 1.89 9.92
CA LYS A 66 2.85 3.17 10.56
C LYS A 66 2.18 4.13 9.58
N LEU A 67 1.27 4.97 10.09
CA LEU A 67 0.61 5.99 9.30
C LEU A 67 1.65 6.92 8.66
N HIS A 68 1.45 7.24 7.39
CA HIS A 68 2.33 8.05 6.55
C HIS A 68 3.74 7.47 6.30
N GLY A 69 4.00 6.24 6.75
CA GLY A 69 5.20 5.50 6.36
C GLY A 69 5.17 5.14 4.87
N VAL A 70 6.36 5.02 4.29
CA VAL A 70 6.53 4.65 2.88
C VAL A 70 6.96 3.18 2.81
N TYR A 71 6.21 2.38 2.05
CA TYR A 71 6.40 0.93 1.97
C TYR A 71 6.41 0.43 0.53
N THR A 72 7.23 -0.56 0.24
CA THR A 72 7.14 -1.29 -1.02
C THR A 72 5.87 -2.12 -1.07
N LYS A 73 5.41 -2.48 -2.28
CA LYS A 73 4.23 -3.36 -2.41
C LYS A 73 4.44 -4.70 -1.68
N ALA A 74 5.64 -5.26 -1.76
CA ALA A 74 5.98 -6.52 -1.07
C ALA A 74 5.86 -6.40 0.46
N GLN A 75 6.35 -5.30 1.05
CA GLN A 75 6.19 -5.04 2.49
C GLN A 75 4.72 -4.94 2.90
N ILE A 76 3.89 -4.26 2.10
CA ILE A 76 2.45 -4.16 2.35
C ILE A 76 1.80 -5.53 2.25
N GLN A 77 2.14 -6.34 1.25
CA GLN A 77 1.63 -7.70 1.08
C GLN A 77 2.00 -8.62 2.25
N VAL A 78 3.19 -8.45 2.82
CA VAL A 78 3.58 -9.13 4.07
C VAL A 78 2.73 -8.65 5.25
N ALA A 79 2.52 -7.35 5.37
CA ALA A 79 1.75 -6.76 6.47
C ALA A 79 0.30 -7.26 6.48
N ILE A 80 -0.31 -7.38 5.29
CA ILE A 80 -1.68 -7.91 5.09
C ILE A 80 -1.74 -9.44 4.93
N GLU A 81 -0.62 -10.14 5.09
CA GLU A 81 -0.50 -11.62 5.05
C GLU A 81 -0.91 -12.26 3.71
N THR A 82 -0.76 -11.56 2.60
CA THR A 82 -0.94 -12.13 1.26
C THR A 82 0.35 -12.67 0.66
N SER A 83 1.50 -12.23 1.18
CA SER A 83 2.82 -12.79 0.86
C SER A 83 3.45 -13.47 2.08
N THR A 84 4.14 -14.58 1.83
CA THR A 84 4.88 -15.38 2.82
C THR A 84 6.33 -15.53 2.40
N LEU A 85 7.17 -16.14 3.24
CA LEU A 85 8.56 -16.43 2.87
C LEU A 85 8.66 -17.29 1.61
N GLN A 86 7.73 -18.23 1.41
CA GLN A 86 7.74 -19.21 0.33
C GLN A 86 6.97 -18.76 -0.91
N LYS A 87 6.10 -17.74 -0.79
CA LYS A 87 5.22 -17.33 -1.87
C LYS A 87 4.92 -15.83 -1.81
N MET A 88 5.29 -15.13 -2.87
CA MET A 88 4.86 -13.74 -3.10
C MET A 88 3.47 -13.72 -3.73
N SER A 89 2.62 -12.80 -3.29
CA SER A 89 1.33 -12.57 -3.94
C SER A 89 1.54 -12.11 -5.39
N PRO A 90 0.90 -12.77 -6.37
CA PRO A 90 1.01 -12.39 -7.78
C PRO A 90 0.16 -11.15 -8.13
N SER A 91 -0.47 -10.51 -7.15
CA SER A 91 -1.42 -9.43 -7.37
C SER A 91 -0.84 -8.33 -8.26
N ARG A 92 -1.45 -8.19 -9.45
CA ARG A 92 -1.18 -7.13 -10.43
C ARG A 92 -2.23 -6.03 -10.40
N GLU A 93 -3.31 -6.25 -9.66
CA GLU A 93 -4.44 -5.36 -9.55
C GLU A 93 -4.16 -4.19 -8.60
N GLY A 94 -4.95 -3.12 -8.74
CA GLY A 94 -4.92 -1.96 -7.86
C GLY A 94 -5.50 -2.22 -6.45
N CYS A 95 -6.02 -3.43 -6.18
CA CYS A 95 -6.57 -3.83 -4.89
C CYS A 95 -6.14 -5.24 -4.52
N GLU A 96 -5.96 -5.48 -3.23
CA GLU A 96 -5.64 -6.81 -2.70
C GLU A 96 -6.43 -7.08 -1.42
N ARG A 97 -7.05 -8.26 -1.36
CA ARG A 97 -8.00 -8.65 -0.31
C ARG A 97 -7.44 -9.76 0.56
N ASN A 98 -7.72 -9.67 1.85
CA ASN A 98 -7.47 -10.75 2.78
C ASN A 98 -8.44 -10.67 3.97
N THR A 99 -8.34 -11.63 4.87
CA THR A 99 -8.96 -11.60 6.21
C THR A 99 -7.83 -11.65 7.23
N LEU A 100 -7.65 -10.57 7.98
CA LEU A 100 -6.60 -10.44 8.97
C LEU A 100 -7.22 -10.49 10.38
N ASN A 101 -6.79 -11.44 11.20
CA ASN A 101 -7.38 -11.66 12.55
C ASN A 101 -8.92 -11.79 12.53
N GLY A 102 -9.49 -12.45 11.52
CA GLY A 102 -10.93 -12.62 11.36
C GLY A 102 -11.67 -11.41 10.78
N ILE A 103 -10.97 -10.30 10.48
CA ILE A 103 -11.55 -9.08 9.94
C ILE A 103 -11.25 -9.00 8.43
N PRO A 104 -12.28 -8.98 7.58
CA PRO A 104 -12.11 -8.78 6.14
C PRO A 104 -11.49 -7.41 5.86
N MET A 105 -10.48 -7.35 4.99
CA MET A 105 -9.81 -6.11 4.62
C MET A 105 -9.50 -6.05 3.13
N GLU A 106 -9.27 -4.85 2.63
CA GLU A 106 -8.83 -4.58 1.27
C GLU A 106 -7.81 -3.45 1.26
N ALA A 107 -6.63 -3.72 0.72
CA ALA A 107 -5.59 -2.71 0.46
C ALA A 107 -5.78 -2.14 -0.95
N MET A 108 -5.93 -0.83 -1.06
CA MET A 108 -6.01 -0.09 -2.33
C MET A 108 -4.64 0.50 -2.65
N PHE A 109 -4.09 0.15 -3.82
CA PHE A 109 -2.82 0.64 -4.33
C PHE A 109 -3.08 1.65 -5.45
N VAL A 110 -2.79 2.91 -5.20
CA VAL A 110 -3.09 4.01 -6.12
C VAL A 110 -1.80 4.64 -6.65
N ASP A 111 -1.63 4.58 -7.95
CA ASP A 111 -0.64 5.37 -8.69
C ASP A 111 -1.36 6.62 -9.22
N VAL A 112 -1.05 7.81 -8.68
CA VAL A 112 -1.73 9.06 -9.06
C VAL A 112 -1.42 9.41 -10.51
N ILE A 113 -0.14 9.42 -10.88
CA ILE A 113 0.29 9.57 -12.26
C ILE A 113 0.50 8.17 -12.83
N LYS A 114 -0.31 7.80 -13.80
CA LYS A 114 -0.23 6.51 -14.48
C LYS A 114 0.66 6.62 -15.70
N ASP A 115 1.60 5.69 -15.87
CA ASP A 115 2.34 5.55 -17.11
C ASP A 115 1.33 5.21 -18.22
N ARG A 116 1.16 6.12 -19.17
CA ARG A 116 0.25 5.91 -20.31
C ARG A 116 0.94 4.95 -21.29
N GLU A 117 0.53 3.70 -21.31
CA GLU A 117 0.74 2.89 -22.51
C GLU A 117 -0.20 3.43 -23.59
N GLU A 118 0.33 3.80 -24.74
CA GLU A 118 -0.46 4.17 -25.92
C GLU A 118 -1.45 3.04 -26.23
N GLY A 119 -2.75 3.35 -26.15
CA GLY A 119 -3.83 2.38 -26.39
C GLY A 119 -4.54 1.85 -25.14
N SER A 120 -4.15 2.23 -23.94
CA SER A 120 -4.88 1.88 -22.72
C SER A 120 -6.16 2.70 -22.60
N ASN A 121 -7.32 2.01 -22.71
CA ASN A 121 -8.67 2.63 -22.54
C ASN A 121 -9.04 2.90 -21.07
N THR A 122 -8.14 2.68 -20.11
CA THR A 122 -8.43 2.82 -18.68
C THR A 122 -7.81 4.10 -18.12
N ASN A 123 -8.57 5.17 -18.19
CA ASN A 123 -8.18 6.48 -17.67
C ASN A 123 -8.85 6.70 -16.30
N TYR A 124 -8.47 5.89 -15.27
CA TYR A 124 -8.96 6.11 -13.91
C TYR A 124 -8.47 7.46 -13.39
N LYS A 125 -9.39 8.25 -12.88
CA LYS A 125 -9.09 9.53 -12.24
C LYS A 125 -9.05 9.34 -10.73
N ASP A 126 -7.84 9.13 -10.21
CA ASP A 126 -7.62 8.99 -8.77
C ASP A 126 -6.89 10.25 -8.29
N PHE A 127 -7.50 11.01 -7.39
CA PHE A 127 -6.95 12.30 -6.94
C PHE A 127 -7.44 12.69 -5.54
N ALA A 128 -6.70 13.56 -4.87
CA ALA A 128 -7.12 14.17 -3.62
C ALA A 128 -8.05 15.36 -3.88
N GLN A 129 -9.29 15.31 -3.41
CA GLN A 129 -10.20 16.45 -3.43
C GLN A 129 -9.84 17.48 -2.37
N THR A 130 -9.47 17.00 -1.18
CA THR A 130 -8.97 17.78 -0.05
C THR A 130 -7.91 16.96 0.69
N ALA A 131 -7.26 17.54 1.71
CA ALA A 131 -6.30 16.81 2.52
C ALA A 131 -6.90 15.59 3.26
N VAL A 132 -8.23 15.51 3.37
CA VAL A 132 -8.95 14.42 4.06
C VAL A 132 -9.96 13.70 3.17
N LYS A 133 -10.04 14.02 1.88
CA LYS A 133 -10.94 13.37 0.93
C LYS A 133 -10.18 12.93 -0.31
N PHE A 134 -10.33 11.65 -0.67
CA PHE A 134 -9.67 11.04 -1.82
C PHE A 134 -10.70 10.44 -2.77
N HIS A 135 -10.71 10.90 -4.02
CA HIS A 135 -11.51 10.34 -5.11
C HIS A 135 -10.78 9.13 -5.71
N TRP A 136 -11.50 8.04 -5.87
CA TRP A 136 -10.98 6.80 -6.42
C TRP A 136 -12.00 6.14 -7.35
N GLU A 137 -11.53 5.61 -8.47
CA GLU A 137 -12.36 4.86 -9.41
C GLU A 137 -12.09 3.35 -9.27
N THR A 138 -13.17 2.59 -9.17
CA THR A 138 -13.08 1.12 -9.14
C THR A 138 -12.64 0.58 -10.50
N GLN A 139 -12.32 -0.71 -10.56
CA GLN A 139 -12.15 -1.39 -11.85
C GLN A 139 -13.41 -1.26 -12.72
N ASN A 140 -13.22 -1.19 -14.05
CA ASN A 140 -14.32 -1.01 -15.04
C ASN A 140 -15.40 -2.10 -14.98
N SER A 141 -15.13 -3.26 -14.40
CA SER A 141 -16.10 -4.35 -14.23
C SER A 141 -17.02 -4.18 -13.03
N VAL A 142 -16.69 -3.29 -12.08
CA VAL A 142 -17.40 -3.12 -10.82
C VAL A 142 -18.67 -2.29 -11.02
N ARG A 143 -19.79 -2.85 -10.56
CA ARG A 143 -21.10 -2.21 -10.54
C ARG A 143 -21.55 -2.02 -9.11
N GLN A 144 -22.44 -1.06 -8.86
CA GLN A 144 -23.05 -0.85 -7.55
C GLN A 144 -23.72 -2.12 -7.01
N GLU A 145 -24.43 -2.85 -7.87
CA GLU A 145 -25.15 -4.09 -7.50
C GLU A 145 -24.24 -5.32 -7.35
N SER A 146 -22.99 -5.26 -7.83
CA SER A 146 -22.06 -6.38 -7.72
C SER A 146 -21.67 -6.64 -6.27
N PRO A 147 -21.27 -7.88 -5.91
CA PRO A 147 -20.80 -8.18 -4.55
C PRO A 147 -19.64 -7.25 -4.10
N THR A 148 -18.75 -6.91 -5.04
CA THR A 148 -17.65 -5.96 -4.79
C THR A 148 -18.17 -4.56 -4.53
N GLY A 149 -19.04 -4.01 -5.38
CA GLY A 149 -19.63 -2.68 -5.19
C GLY A 149 -20.42 -2.60 -3.88
N GLN A 150 -21.23 -3.61 -3.61
CA GLN A 150 -21.98 -3.69 -2.35
C GLN A 150 -21.07 -3.77 -1.11
N SER A 151 -19.88 -4.39 -1.22
CA SER A 151 -18.93 -4.43 -0.12
C SER A 151 -18.36 -3.04 0.22
N TYR A 152 -18.15 -2.20 -0.78
CA TYR A 152 -17.72 -0.81 -0.57
C TYR A 152 -18.84 0.03 0.04
N ILE A 153 -20.06 -0.07 -0.52
CA ILE A 153 -21.22 0.71 -0.06
C ILE A 153 -21.59 0.36 1.40
N LYS A 154 -21.56 -0.91 1.74
CA LYS A 154 -21.93 -1.39 3.10
C LYS A 154 -20.78 -1.32 4.11
N GLY A 155 -19.57 -1.00 3.68
CA GLY A 155 -18.39 -0.99 4.57
C GLY A 155 -18.11 -2.36 5.20
N SER A 156 -18.31 -3.45 4.45
CA SER A 156 -18.15 -4.81 4.96
C SER A 156 -16.69 -5.26 5.08
N ARG A 157 -15.74 -4.39 4.74
CA ARG A 157 -14.29 -4.59 4.80
C ARG A 157 -13.60 -3.38 5.39
N GLU A 158 -12.49 -3.61 6.07
CA GLU A 158 -11.54 -2.54 6.41
C GLU A 158 -10.84 -2.10 5.11
N MET A 159 -11.02 -0.85 4.72
CA MET A 159 -10.40 -0.28 3.52
C MET A 159 -9.14 0.48 3.91
N LEU A 160 -7.98 0.07 3.37
CA LEU A 160 -6.67 0.68 3.64
C LEU A 160 -6.15 1.36 2.37
N LEU A 161 -5.79 2.63 2.45
CA LEU A 161 -5.36 3.42 1.31
C LEU A 161 -3.84 3.58 1.26
N PHE A 162 -3.24 3.19 0.15
CA PHE A 162 -1.83 3.30 -0.17
C PHE A 162 -1.66 4.09 -1.46
N VAL A 163 -0.97 5.22 -1.40
CA VAL A 163 -0.84 6.15 -2.53
C VAL A 163 0.63 6.42 -2.84
N ARG A 164 0.99 6.43 -4.11
CA ARG A 164 2.28 6.95 -4.59
C ARG A 164 2.08 7.86 -5.79
N LYS A 165 3.06 8.73 -6.02
CA LYS A 165 3.02 9.66 -7.15
C LYS A 165 2.92 8.92 -8.49
N GLN A 166 3.83 7.99 -8.73
CA GLN A 166 3.94 7.18 -9.94
C GLN A 166 4.71 5.89 -9.63
N ARG A 167 4.68 4.93 -10.54
CA ARG A 167 5.37 3.65 -10.35
C ARG A 167 6.88 3.78 -10.23
N ASN A 168 7.51 4.43 -11.20
CA ASN A 168 8.95 4.54 -11.26
C ASN A 168 9.41 5.95 -10.92
N ALA A 169 10.61 6.08 -10.35
CA ALA A 169 11.22 7.39 -10.12
C ALA A 169 11.50 8.09 -11.45
N ALA A 170 11.27 9.40 -11.52
CA ALA A 170 11.50 10.17 -12.75
C ALA A 170 12.97 10.15 -13.20
N GLU A 171 13.89 10.17 -12.22
CA GLU A 171 15.34 10.14 -12.44
C GLU A 171 15.89 8.74 -12.74
N ASN A 172 15.13 7.68 -12.42
CA ASN A 172 15.57 6.31 -12.63
C ASN A 172 14.37 5.36 -12.83
N LYS A 173 14.12 4.97 -14.07
CA LYS A 173 13.02 4.08 -14.46
C LYS A 173 13.08 2.67 -13.83
N TYR A 174 14.23 2.26 -13.33
CA TYR A 174 14.40 0.97 -12.65
C TYR A 174 14.12 1.05 -11.14
N ARG A 175 14.01 2.25 -10.59
CA ARG A 175 13.68 2.47 -9.18
C ARG A 175 12.17 2.60 -9.00
N THR A 176 11.54 1.57 -8.47
CA THR A 176 10.11 1.60 -8.11
C THR A 176 9.93 2.42 -6.83
N LEU A 177 9.00 3.38 -6.87
CA LEU A 177 8.63 4.17 -5.70
C LEU A 177 7.74 3.36 -4.75
N GLY A 178 7.94 3.57 -3.45
CA GLY A 178 7.06 3.04 -2.42
C GLY A 178 5.73 3.79 -2.34
N TYR A 179 4.75 3.17 -1.69
CA TYR A 179 3.46 3.76 -1.38
C TYR A 179 3.48 4.41 0.00
N VAL A 180 2.90 5.57 0.12
CA VAL A 180 2.59 6.20 1.41
C VAL A 180 1.31 5.58 1.96
N TYR A 181 1.34 5.05 3.19
CA TYR A 181 0.16 4.56 3.87
C TYR A 181 -0.66 5.73 4.43
N LEU A 182 -1.86 5.93 3.91
CA LEU A 182 -2.76 7.01 4.34
C LEU A 182 -3.79 6.57 5.40
N GLY A 183 -3.68 5.33 5.87
CA GLY A 183 -4.53 4.79 6.92
C GLY A 183 -5.80 4.12 6.41
N LYS A 184 -6.66 3.76 7.38
CA LYS A 184 -8.02 3.31 7.13
C LYS A 184 -8.85 4.46 6.59
N VAL A 185 -9.64 4.16 5.56
CA VAL A 185 -10.59 5.10 4.97
C VAL A 185 -12.02 4.60 5.14
N THR A 186 -12.97 5.55 5.15
CA THR A 186 -14.41 5.28 5.23
C THR A 186 -15.13 5.91 4.04
N LEU A 187 -16.22 5.29 3.62
CA LEU A 187 -17.03 5.82 2.52
C LEU A 187 -17.61 7.20 2.88
N ASP A 188 -17.41 8.19 2.01
CA ASP A 188 -18.08 9.49 2.04
C ASP A 188 -19.28 9.48 1.10
N SER A 189 -19.01 9.25 -0.18
CA SER A 189 -20.03 9.21 -1.23
C SER A 189 -19.60 8.29 -2.37
N PHE A 190 -20.56 7.92 -3.22
CA PHE A 190 -20.29 7.17 -4.44
C PHE A 190 -21.29 7.55 -5.53
N GLU A 191 -20.84 7.42 -6.78
CA GLU A 191 -21.68 7.62 -7.96
C GLU A 191 -21.19 6.75 -9.13
N GLY A 192 -21.91 6.82 -10.24
CA GLY A 192 -21.53 6.12 -11.47
C GLY A 192 -21.64 4.60 -11.37
N ASN A 193 -21.31 3.97 -12.49
CA ASN A 193 -21.35 2.51 -12.63
C ASN A 193 -20.43 2.10 -13.78
N LYS A 194 -19.47 1.17 -13.52
CA LYS A 194 -18.52 0.67 -14.52
C LYS A 194 -17.58 1.73 -15.14
N PRO A 195 -16.72 2.37 -14.36
CA PRO A 195 -16.42 2.17 -12.95
C PRO A 195 -17.39 2.90 -12.01
N MET A 196 -17.40 2.50 -10.75
CA MET A 196 -17.96 3.34 -9.68
C MET A 196 -16.90 4.38 -9.31
N GLN A 197 -17.35 5.60 -9.08
CA GLN A 197 -16.55 6.68 -8.51
C GLN A 197 -16.85 6.76 -7.02
N ILE A 198 -15.84 6.66 -6.20
CA ILE A 198 -15.96 6.60 -4.74
C ILE A 198 -15.12 7.71 -4.12
N VAL A 199 -15.71 8.45 -3.21
CA VAL A 199 -14.98 9.38 -2.36
C VAL A 199 -14.76 8.74 -0.99
N TRP A 200 -13.49 8.65 -0.61
CA TRP A 200 -13.06 8.13 0.67
C TRP A 200 -12.71 9.25 1.64
N ASN A 201 -13.17 9.14 2.89
CA ASN A 201 -12.74 10.00 3.99
C ASN A 201 -11.54 9.40 4.70
N LEU A 202 -10.50 10.22 4.91
CA LEU A 202 -9.37 9.95 5.78
C LEU A 202 -9.63 10.59 7.15
N LYS A 203 -9.30 9.89 8.22
CA LYS A 203 -9.39 10.46 9.58
C LYS A 203 -8.26 11.45 9.84
N THR A 204 -7.06 11.10 9.40
CA THR A 204 -5.87 11.95 9.53
C THR A 204 -5.58 12.59 8.18
N PRO A 205 -5.36 13.91 8.11
CA PRO A 205 -5.01 14.57 6.86
C PRO A 205 -3.76 13.95 6.24
N MET A 206 -3.78 13.75 4.92
CA MET A 206 -2.58 13.27 4.22
C MET A 206 -1.42 14.27 4.32
N PRO A 207 -0.16 13.83 4.28
CA PRO A 207 0.99 14.71 4.27
C PRO A 207 0.92 15.73 3.12
N GLY A 208 1.38 16.97 3.37
CA GLY A 208 1.40 18.02 2.36
C GLY A 208 2.08 17.61 1.05
N SER A 209 3.18 16.86 1.15
CA SER A 209 3.90 16.31 -0.01
C SER A 209 3.07 15.32 -0.84
N VAL A 210 2.17 14.57 -0.20
CA VAL A 210 1.23 13.67 -0.90
C VAL A 210 0.11 14.48 -1.54
N TYR A 211 -0.47 15.41 -0.78
CA TYR A 211 -1.54 16.27 -1.26
C TYR A 211 -1.13 17.07 -2.49
N GLU A 212 0.08 17.62 -2.49
CA GLU A 212 0.62 18.41 -3.61
C GLU A 212 0.55 17.67 -4.94
N TYR A 213 1.05 16.43 -5.03
CA TYR A 213 0.97 15.69 -6.28
C TYR A 213 -0.41 15.05 -6.55
N ALA A 214 -1.15 14.70 -5.50
CA ALA A 214 -2.44 14.05 -5.64
C ALA A 214 -3.57 15.03 -5.99
N ALA A 215 -3.48 16.30 -5.59
CA ALA A 215 -4.47 17.33 -5.93
C ALA A 215 -4.28 17.92 -7.34
N THR A 216 -3.09 17.81 -7.92
CA THR A 216 -2.77 18.41 -9.24
C THR A 216 -3.69 17.87 -10.35
N LEU A 217 -4.15 16.63 -10.26
CA LEU A 217 -5.05 16.02 -11.25
C LEU A 217 -6.52 16.45 -11.12
N ALA A 218 -6.92 17.07 -10.02
CA ALA A 218 -8.29 17.57 -9.84
C ALA A 218 -8.61 18.74 -10.79
N ASN A 219 -7.60 19.39 -11.36
CA ASN A 219 -7.71 20.59 -12.19
C ASN A 219 -7.49 20.33 -13.69
N VAL A 220 -7.47 19.07 -14.12
CA VAL A 220 -7.34 18.62 -15.51
C VAL A 220 -8.54 17.71 -15.84
#